data_e5bb51d238030c8b65324fe4dfbcf705
#
_entry.id   e5bb51d238030c8b65324fe4dfbcf705
#
_cell.length_a   1.000
_cell.length_b   1.000
_cell.length_c   1.000
_cell.angle_alpha   90.00
_cell.angle_beta   90.00
_cell.angle_gamma   90.00
#
_symmetry.space_group_name_H-M   'P 1'
#
loop_
_entity.id
_entity.type
_entity.pdbx_description
1 polymer ?
#
loop_
_entity_poly.entity_id
_entity_poly.type
_entity_poly.pdbx_seq_one_letter_code
_entity_poly.pdbx_strand_id
1 'polypeptide(L)'
;MAKEWILNSAMNRYQLNYKRNVGAVSEEIRKCAPKTIDEWRDYYFKNVKPKEHIEDLGRKLYVKISEVLAAEIEEVTEKDCIEYMLNIVIDRTFDGYMTEIKTIYGQLEQILGVKIQPAPDEWDRLFAVDFFIKI
;
A
#
# COMPACT_ATOMS: atom_id res chain seq x y z
N MET A 1 4.47 -8.29 -16.56
CA MET A 1 5.58 -7.73 -17.35
C MET A 1 6.17 -6.53 -16.65
N ALA A 2 7.50 -6.34 -16.79
CA ALA A 2 8.20 -5.24 -16.12
C ALA A 2 7.63 -3.86 -16.46
N LYS A 3 7.27 -3.65 -17.72
CA LYS A 3 6.70 -2.40 -18.21
C LYS A 3 5.41 -2.03 -17.48
N GLU A 4 4.50 -2.98 -17.37
CA GLU A 4 3.22 -2.78 -16.70
C GLU A 4 3.41 -2.50 -15.21
N TRP A 5 4.33 -3.20 -14.57
CA TRP A 5 4.65 -2.97 -13.16
C TRP A 5 5.15 -1.55 -12.91
N ILE A 6 6.05 -1.05 -13.76
CA ILE A 6 6.56 0.32 -13.67
C ILE A 6 5.41 1.33 -13.83
N LEU A 7 4.55 1.11 -14.84
CA LEU A 7 3.41 1.99 -15.09
C LEU A 7 2.45 2.04 -13.90
N ASN A 8 2.11 0.88 -13.36
CA ASN A 8 1.23 0.79 -12.21
C ASN A 8 1.81 1.46 -10.96
N SER A 9 3.08 1.24 -10.68
CA SER A 9 3.76 1.83 -9.53
C SER A 9 3.80 3.34 -9.62
N ALA A 10 4.13 3.89 -10.81
CA ALA A 10 4.17 5.32 -11.02
C ALA A 10 2.78 5.95 -10.92
N MET A 11 1.79 5.32 -11.52
CA MET A 11 0.40 5.79 -11.45
C MET A 11 -0.06 5.93 -10.01
N ASN A 12 0.19 4.91 -9.19
CA ASN A 12 -0.20 4.91 -7.78
C ASN A 12 0.58 5.96 -6.97
N ARG A 13 1.88 6.06 -7.21
CA ARG A 13 2.73 7.01 -6.51
C ARG A 13 2.25 8.45 -6.69
N TYR A 14 1.87 8.82 -7.92
CA TYR A 14 1.42 10.17 -8.23
C TYR A 14 -0.10 10.34 -8.18
N GLN A 15 -0.80 9.30 -7.71
CA GLN A 15 -2.23 9.34 -7.46
C GLN A 15 -3.08 9.65 -8.69
N LEU A 16 -2.59 9.28 -9.87
CA LEU A 16 -3.28 9.59 -11.14
C LEU A 16 -4.58 8.82 -11.30
N ASN A 17 -4.73 7.69 -10.62
CA ASN A 17 -5.92 6.86 -10.63
C ASN A 17 -6.88 7.16 -9.47
N TYR A 18 -6.62 8.22 -8.71
CA TYR A 18 -7.49 8.58 -7.60
C TYR A 18 -8.82 9.17 -8.11
N LYS A 19 -9.84 9.05 -7.29
CA LYS A 19 -11.22 9.48 -7.60
C LYS A 19 -11.29 10.91 -8.15
N ARG A 20 -10.51 11.83 -7.61
CA ARG A 20 -10.46 13.22 -8.09
C ARG A 20 -10.02 13.34 -9.54
N ASN A 21 -9.25 12.35 -10.03
CA ASN A 21 -8.72 12.35 -11.40
C ASN A 21 -9.59 11.55 -12.36
N VAL A 22 -10.04 10.38 -11.95
CA VAL A 22 -10.78 9.47 -12.85
C VAL A 22 -12.24 9.30 -12.50
N GLY A 23 -12.69 9.90 -11.41
CA GLY A 23 -14.06 9.77 -10.94
C GLY A 23 -14.28 8.52 -10.11
N ALA A 24 -15.50 8.34 -9.62
CA ALA A 24 -15.87 7.19 -8.79
C ALA A 24 -16.21 5.99 -9.69
N VAL A 25 -15.18 5.42 -10.33
CA VAL A 25 -15.36 4.40 -11.38
C VAL A 25 -16.17 3.18 -10.91
N SER A 26 -15.95 2.73 -9.68
CA SER A 26 -16.69 1.57 -9.14
C SER A 26 -18.16 1.85 -8.95
N GLU A 27 -18.51 3.05 -8.54
CA GLU A 27 -19.90 3.49 -8.40
C GLU A 27 -20.55 3.73 -9.75
N GLU A 28 -19.82 4.38 -10.67
CA GLU A 28 -20.32 4.72 -11.98
C GLU A 28 -20.59 3.49 -12.86
N ILE A 29 -19.72 2.48 -12.80
CA ILE A 29 -19.95 1.26 -13.55
C ILE A 29 -21.18 0.49 -13.03
N ARG A 30 -21.44 0.54 -11.73
CA ARG A 30 -22.65 -0.08 -11.15
C ARG A 30 -23.91 0.65 -11.60
N LYS A 31 -23.86 1.99 -11.70
CA LYS A 31 -24.99 2.77 -12.21
C LYS A 31 -25.26 2.48 -13.68
N CYS A 32 -24.20 2.36 -14.46
CA CYS A 32 -24.31 2.07 -15.88
C CYS A 32 -24.81 0.64 -16.13
N ALA A 33 -24.37 -0.31 -15.31
CA ALA A 33 -24.67 -1.73 -15.44
C ALA A 33 -24.45 -2.23 -16.89
N PRO A 34 -23.26 -1.99 -17.47
CA PRO A 34 -23.02 -2.29 -18.88
C PRO A 34 -22.97 -3.79 -19.15
N LYS A 35 -23.41 -4.18 -20.34
CA LYS A 35 -23.32 -5.58 -20.81
C LYS A 35 -22.10 -5.79 -21.68
N THR A 36 -21.55 -4.71 -22.25
CA THR A 36 -20.38 -4.74 -23.11
C THR A 36 -19.41 -3.64 -22.70
N ILE A 37 -18.14 -3.80 -23.09
CA ILE A 37 -17.13 -2.79 -22.82
C ILE A 37 -17.43 -1.48 -23.55
N ASP A 38 -18.04 -1.56 -24.73
CA ASP A 38 -18.40 -0.37 -25.50
C ASP A 38 -19.46 0.46 -24.79
N GLU A 39 -20.46 -0.16 -24.20
CA GLU A 39 -21.46 0.53 -23.39
C GLU A 39 -20.83 1.27 -22.22
N TRP A 40 -19.89 0.64 -21.53
CA TRP A 40 -19.17 1.25 -20.43
C TRP A 40 -18.31 2.43 -20.90
N ARG A 41 -17.56 2.22 -21.98
CA ARG A 41 -16.69 3.26 -22.54
C ARG A 41 -17.49 4.52 -22.92
N ASP A 42 -18.60 4.34 -23.62
CA ASP A 42 -19.45 5.44 -24.06
C ASP A 42 -20.05 6.16 -22.88
N TYR A 43 -20.54 5.43 -21.89
CA TYR A 43 -21.09 6.02 -20.67
C TYR A 43 -20.03 6.83 -19.92
N TYR A 44 -18.86 6.26 -19.72
CA TYR A 44 -17.79 6.89 -18.96
C TYR A 44 -17.33 8.19 -19.61
N PHE A 45 -17.07 8.18 -20.90
CA PHE A 45 -16.59 9.37 -21.60
C PHE A 45 -17.65 10.46 -21.72
N LYS A 46 -18.90 10.09 -21.69
CA LYS A 46 -20.00 11.05 -21.75
C LYS A 46 -20.37 11.64 -20.39
N ASN A 47 -20.36 10.81 -19.35
CA ASN A 47 -20.95 11.18 -18.05
C ASN A 47 -19.94 11.36 -16.93
N VAL A 48 -18.75 10.81 -17.02
CA VAL A 48 -17.75 10.85 -15.93
C VAL A 48 -16.59 11.77 -16.29
N LYS A 49 -15.76 11.35 -17.24
CA LYS A 49 -14.62 12.14 -17.73
C LYS A 49 -14.44 11.92 -19.23
N PRO A 50 -14.18 12.98 -20.01
CA PRO A 50 -13.95 12.82 -21.44
C PRO A 50 -12.65 12.05 -21.72
N LYS A 51 -12.57 11.44 -22.89
CA LYS A 51 -11.41 10.67 -23.33
C LYS A 51 -10.11 11.48 -23.25
N GLU A 52 -10.16 12.75 -23.65
CA GLU A 52 -9.01 13.65 -23.60
C GLU A 52 -8.44 13.79 -22.20
N HIS A 53 -9.29 13.80 -21.17
CA HIS A 53 -8.85 13.91 -19.79
C HIS A 53 -8.00 12.69 -19.39
N ILE A 54 -8.43 11.50 -19.80
CA ILE A 54 -7.69 10.26 -19.50
C ILE A 54 -6.38 10.22 -20.30
N GLU A 55 -6.41 10.69 -21.54
CA GLU A 55 -5.19 10.80 -22.35
C GLU A 55 -4.18 11.78 -21.71
N ASP A 56 -4.67 12.87 -21.15
CA ASP A 56 -3.85 13.85 -20.43
C ASP A 56 -3.25 13.27 -19.15
N LEU A 57 -4.00 12.44 -18.43
CA LEU A 57 -3.45 11.71 -17.29
C LEU A 57 -2.33 10.77 -17.73
N GLY A 58 -2.48 10.13 -18.89
CA GLY A 58 -1.42 9.30 -19.48
C GLY A 58 -0.17 10.10 -19.81
N ARG A 59 -0.34 11.31 -20.34
CA ARG A 59 0.79 12.20 -20.64
C ARG A 59 1.49 12.66 -19.35
N LYS A 60 0.73 12.94 -18.30
CA LYS A 60 1.29 13.25 -16.99
C LYS A 60 2.09 12.07 -16.43
N LEU A 61 1.57 10.85 -16.60
CA LEU A 61 2.28 9.64 -16.20
C LEU A 61 3.62 9.52 -16.92
N TYR A 62 3.64 9.76 -18.23
CA TYR A 62 4.87 9.73 -19.02
C TYR A 62 5.90 10.74 -18.51
N VAL A 63 5.47 11.98 -18.27
CA VAL A 63 6.34 13.04 -17.75
C VAL A 63 6.92 12.65 -16.39
N LYS A 64 6.10 12.10 -15.49
CA LYS A 64 6.57 11.67 -14.17
C LYS A 64 7.60 10.55 -14.27
N ILE A 65 7.41 9.60 -15.19
CA ILE A 65 8.37 8.52 -15.38
C ILE A 65 9.66 9.03 -16.02
N SER A 66 9.55 9.82 -17.09
CA SER A 66 10.72 10.24 -17.87
C SER A 66 11.55 11.33 -17.22
N GLU A 67 10.92 12.24 -16.49
CA GLU A 67 11.63 13.40 -15.91
C GLU A 67 11.89 13.26 -14.40
N VAL A 68 10.97 12.67 -13.67
CA VAL A 68 11.09 12.59 -12.21
C VAL A 68 11.67 11.25 -11.75
N LEU A 69 11.00 10.15 -12.10
CA LEU A 69 11.46 8.82 -11.67
C LEU A 69 12.82 8.45 -12.25
N ALA A 70 13.07 8.77 -13.51
CA ALA A 70 14.34 8.46 -14.14
C ALA A 70 15.50 9.13 -13.41
N ALA A 71 15.33 10.41 -13.01
CA ALA A 71 16.33 11.14 -12.26
C ALA A 71 16.54 10.55 -10.86
N GLU A 72 15.47 10.17 -10.18
CA GLU A 72 15.56 9.54 -8.86
C GLU A 72 16.24 8.19 -8.91
N ILE A 73 15.96 7.39 -9.94
CA ILE A 73 16.55 6.06 -10.12
C ILE A 73 18.09 6.17 -10.28
N GLU A 74 18.56 7.19 -10.99
CA GLU A 74 20.01 7.40 -11.17
C GLU A 74 20.75 7.65 -9.86
N GLU A 75 20.06 8.15 -8.84
CA GLU A 75 20.66 8.40 -7.52
C GLU A 75 20.72 7.17 -6.63
N VAL A 76 19.99 6.11 -6.99
CA VAL A 76 19.95 4.89 -6.17
C VAL A 76 21.24 4.09 -6.36
N THR A 77 21.89 3.78 -5.24
CA THR A 77 23.11 2.97 -5.22
C THR A 77 22.84 1.58 -4.64
N GLU A 78 23.78 0.66 -4.86
CA GLU A 78 23.72 -0.66 -4.25
C GLU A 78 23.69 -0.56 -2.73
N LYS A 79 24.48 0.37 -2.16
CA LYS A 79 24.51 0.61 -0.72
C LYS A 79 23.11 1.02 -0.22
N ASP A 80 22.42 1.91 -0.92
CA ASP A 80 21.07 2.32 -0.55
C ASP A 80 20.12 1.13 -0.51
N CYS A 81 20.22 0.23 -1.47
CA CYS A 81 19.37 -0.96 -1.54
C CYS A 81 19.64 -1.91 -0.37
N ILE A 82 20.91 -2.12 -0.04
CA ILE A 82 21.31 -2.98 1.07
C ILE A 82 20.81 -2.40 2.39
N GLU A 83 21.05 -1.12 2.61
CA GLU A 83 20.61 -0.43 3.84
C GLU A 83 19.09 -0.45 3.98
N TYR A 84 18.37 -0.26 2.88
CA TYR A 84 16.91 -0.32 2.89
C TYR A 84 16.39 -1.70 3.30
N MET A 85 16.96 -2.77 2.71
CA MET A 85 16.55 -4.14 3.06
C MET A 85 16.83 -4.46 4.52
N LEU A 86 17.99 -4.04 5.03
CA LEU A 86 18.33 -4.22 6.44
C LEU A 86 17.35 -3.46 7.35
N ASN A 87 17.01 -2.24 6.97
CA ASN A 87 16.04 -1.45 7.73
C ASN A 87 14.67 -2.12 7.78
N ILE A 88 14.19 -2.62 6.64
CA ILE A 88 12.88 -3.28 6.57
C ILE A 88 12.84 -4.55 7.44
N VAL A 89 13.85 -5.40 7.28
CA VAL A 89 13.85 -6.71 7.93
C VAL A 89 14.17 -6.62 9.42
N ILE A 90 15.09 -5.74 9.81
CA ILE A 90 15.58 -5.65 11.19
C ILE A 90 14.88 -4.53 11.96
N ASP A 91 15.07 -3.28 11.51
CA ASP A 91 14.64 -2.11 12.30
C ASP A 91 13.11 -1.96 12.35
N ARG A 92 12.45 -2.02 11.21
CA ARG A 92 10.99 -1.89 11.16
C ARG A 92 10.28 -3.07 11.81
N THR A 93 10.81 -4.26 11.63
CA THR A 93 10.26 -5.46 12.27
C THR A 93 10.35 -5.35 13.79
N PHE A 94 11.49 -4.90 14.29
CA PHE A 94 11.68 -4.67 15.72
C PHE A 94 10.74 -3.59 16.24
N ASP A 95 10.66 -2.45 15.56
CA ASP A 95 9.79 -1.35 15.96
C ASP A 95 8.32 -1.74 15.97
N GLY A 96 7.88 -2.50 14.96
CA GLY A 96 6.52 -3.02 14.89
C GLY A 96 6.20 -3.96 16.05
N TYR A 97 7.13 -4.86 16.35
CA TYR A 97 7.01 -5.79 17.47
C TYR A 97 6.92 -5.04 18.81
N MET A 98 7.78 -4.05 19.03
CA MET A 98 7.77 -3.26 20.26
C MET A 98 6.50 -2.44 20.41
N THR A 99 6.00 -1.87 19.32
CA THR A 99 4.73 -1.13 19.32
C THR A 99 3.55 -2.05 19.65
N GLU A 100 3.53 -3.23 19.07
CA GLU A 100 2.51 -4.24 19.34
C GLU A 100 2.52 -4.64 20.83
N ILE A 101 3.68 -4.92 21.37
CA ILE A 101 3.82 -5.27 22.79
C ILE A 101 3.29 -4.15 23.69
N LYS A 102 3.72 -2.90 23.45
CA LYS A 102 3.29 -1.76 24.26
C LYS A 102 1.79 -1.54 24.19
N THR A 103 1.21 -1.65 23.00
CA THR A 103 -0.21 -1.40 22.78
C THR A 103 -1.06 -2.52 23.38
N ILE A 104 -0.78 -3.75 23.01
CA ILE A 104 -1.60 -4.91 23.42
C ILE A 104 -1.42 -5.22 24.90
N TYR A 105 -0.18 -5.30 25.37
CA TYR A 105 0.09 -5.64 26.76
C TYR A 105 -0.39 -4.55 27.71
N GLY A 106 -0.23 -3.28 27.34
CA GLY A 106 -0.73 -2.17 28.12
C GLY A 106 -2.24 -2.19 28.28
N GLN A 107 -2.96 -2.48 27.20
CA GLN A 107 -4.41 -2.59 27.23
C GLN A 107 -4.88 -3.79 28.07
N LEU A 108 -4.23 -4.95 27.90
CA LEU A 108 -4.56 -6.14 28.66
C LEU A 108 -4.23 -5.98 30.14
N GLU A 109 -3.13 -5.34 30.47
CA GLU A 109 -2.78 -5.04 31.87
C GLU A 109 -3.83 -4.15 32.53
N GLN A 110 -4.33 -3.16 31.82
CA GLN A 110 -5.40 -2.29 32.33
C GLN A 110 -6.69 -3.07 32.57
N ILE A 111 -7.06 -3.95 31.65
CA ILE A 111 -8.29 -4.73 31.74
C ILE A 111 -8.20 -5.77 32.84
N LEU A 112 -7.09 -6.50 32.89
CA LEU A 112 -6.92 -7.64 33.81
C LEU A 112 -6.35 -7.25 35.17
N GLY A 113 -5.72 -6.07 35.28
CA GLY A 113 -5.07 -5.62 36.49
C GLY A 113 -3.83 -6.43 36.85
N VAL A 114 -3.21 -7.11 35.87
CA VAL A 114 -2.02 -7.92 36.05
C VAL A 114 -0.97 -7.57 35.01
N LYS A 115 0.29 -7.87 35.32
CA LYS A 115 1.37 -7.64 34.38
C LYS A 115 1.50 -8.81 33.42
N ILE A 116 1.66 -8.49 32.12
CA ILE A 116 1.75 -9.44 31.05
C ILE A 116 3.20 -9.53 30.56
N GLN A 117 3.66 -10.73 30.22
CA GLN A 117 4.99 -10.97 29.68
C GLN A 117 4.88 -11.76 28.36
N PRO A 118 5.84 -11.54 27.42
CA PRO A 118 5.91 -12.37 26.21
C PRO A 118 6.17 -13.82 26.57
N ALA A 119 5.54 -14.73 25.84
CA ALA A 119 5.79 -16.16 26.03
C ALA A 119 7.22 -16.51 25.59
N PRO A 120 7.89 -17.44 26.27
CA PRO A 120 9.18 -17.96 25.78
C PRO A 120 9.05 -18.54 24.37
N ASP A 121 10.11 -18.44 23.57
CA ASP A 121 10.09 -18.92 22.19
C ASP A 121 9.67 -20.39 22.05
N GLU A 122 10.10 -21.23 22.97
CA GLU A 122 9.72 -22.65 22.94
C GLU A 122 8.21 -22.86 23.14
N TRP A 123 7.55 -22.00 23.92
CA TRP A 123 6.11 -22.05 24.09
C TRP A 123 5.39 -21.67 22.81
N ASP A 124 5.88 -20.63 22.15
CA ASP A 124 5.32 -20.18 20.87
C ASP A 124 5.40 -21.28 19.81
N ARG A 125 6.55 -21.99 19.74
CA ARG A 125 6.76 -23.07 18.78
C ARG A 125 5.95 -24.32 19.08
N LEU A 126 5.85 -24.70 20.34
CA LEU A 126 5.19 -25.95 20.74
C LEU A 126 3.71 -25.82 20.94
N PHE A 127 3.25 -24.68 21.43
CA PHE A 127 1.87 -24.48 21.86
C PHE A 127 1.18 -23.29 21.22
N ALA A 128 1.81 -22.60 20.31
CA ALA A 128 1.31 -21.38 19.66
C ALA A 128 0.88 -20.32 20.69
N VAL A 129 1.68 -20.13 21.72
CA VAL A 129 1.43 -19.15 22.78
C VAL A 129 2.25 -17.89 22.55
N ASP A 130 1.59 -16.75 22.35
CA ASP A 130 2.26 -15.48 22.07
C ASP A 130 2.69 -14.75 23.35
N PHE A 131 1.92 -14.90 24.42
CA PHE A 131 2.21 -14.27 25.70
C PHE A 131 1.55 -15.04 26.85
N PHE A 132 1.99 -14.76 28.08
CA PHE A 132 1.39 -15.34 29.28
C PHE A 132 1.25 -14.27 30.36
N ILE A 133 0.37 -14.55 31.34
CA ILE A 133 0.12 -13.67 32.46
C ILE A 133 0.93 -14.17 33.67
N LYS A 134 1.75 -13.27 34.23
CA LYS A 134 2.53 -13.57 35.43
C LYS A 134 1.72 -13.14 36.66
N ILE A 135 1.39 -14.09 37.46
CA ILE A 135 0.62 -13.89 38.71
C ILE A 135 1.55 -13.65 39.88
#